data_f506b5565a9b5a6c5b965ca0d12f33c5
#
_entry.id   f506b5565a9b5a6c5b965ca0d12f33c5
#
_cell.length_a   1.000
_cell.length_b   1.000
_cell.length_c   1.000
_cell.angle_alpha   90.00
_cell.angle_beta   90.00
_cell.angle_gamma   90.00
#
_symmetry.space_group_name_H-M   'P 1'
#
loop_
_entity.id
_entity.type
_entity.pdbx_description
1 polymer ?
#
loop_
_entity_poly.entity_id
_entity_poly.type
_entity_poly.pdbx_seq_one_letter_code
_entity_poly.pdbx_strand_id
1 'polypeptide(L)'
;MSSPAAPTSSLRGAPVAGDGRRLGRIVAWVLVAGIIIIGVVMVGAKVVDNDRAVRLHSSGIPVSARVTYCLGQLGGSGTNAVGFACKATYKVAGTTYNEPVGGMSTFAPPGSTMAGVVDPQNHTVLVTKASASSTTSTTAGLLFPVLVIVAGIVLAGILLVTRRRSAGEARASPSP
;
A
#
# COMPACT_ATOMS: atom_id res chain seq x y z
N MET A 1 34.19 65.38 32.71
CA MET A 1 33.88 64.03 33.22
C MET A 1 33.30 63.17 32.05
N SER A 2 34.15 62.42 31.37
CA SER A 2 33.78 61.62 30.19
C SER A 2 33.57 60.23 30.66
N SER A 3 32.30 59.68 30.52
CA SER A 3 31.96 58.29 30.79
C SER A 3 32.50 57.38 29.69
N PRO A 4 33.15 56.25 30.03
CA PRO A 4 33.60 55.29 29.05
C PRO A 4 32.41 54.48 28.55
N ALA A 5 32.25 54.36 27.24
CA ALA A 5 31.28 53.54 26.59
C ALA A 5 31.65 52.03 26.79
N ALA A 6 30.71 51.25 27.29
CA ALA A 6 30.85 49.81 27.45
C ALA A 6 30.92 49.09 26.09
N PRO A 7 31.82 48.13 25.92
CA PRO A 7 31.89 47.35 24.69
C PRO A 7 30.65 46.41 24.56
N THR A 8 29.84 46.62 23.55
CA THR A 8 28.78 45.71 23.17
C THR A 8 29.42 44.46 22.58
N SER A 9 29.58 43.42 23.38
CA SER A 9 29.93 42.07 22.91
C SER A 9 28.78 41.51 22.08
N SER A 10 28.89 41.62 20.76
CA SER A 10 27.98 40.95 19.85
C SER A 10 28.18 39.42 19.99
N LEU A 11 27.25 38.77 20.66
CA LEU A 11 27.10 37.31 20.63
C LEU A 11 26.70 36.89 19.22
N ARG A 12 27.64 36.98 18.28
CA ARG A 12 27.50 36.30 16.98
C ARG A 12 27.70 34.83 17.26
N GLY A 13 26.58 34.12 17.39
CA GLY A 13 26.58 32.65 17.41
C GLY A 13 27.40 32.14 16.22
N ALA A 14 28.44 31.37 16.52
CA ALA A 14 29.21 30.73 15.46
C ALA A 14 28.25 30.01 14.50
N PRO A 15 28.37 30.26 13.16
CA PRO A 15 27.55 29.51 12.22
C PRO A 15 27.84 28.03 12.44
N VAL A 16 26.85 27.28 12.84
CA VAL A 16 26.91 25.82 12.89
C VAL A 16 27.02 25.37 11.42
N ALA A 17 28.23 25.47 10.88
CA ALA A 17 28.61 24.95 9.57
C ALA A 17 28.73 23.43 9.68
N GLY A 18 27.66 22.77 10.10
CA GLY A 18 27.64 21.37 10.34
C GLY A 18 26.60 20.69 9.46
N ASP A 19 27.09 19.82 8.63
CA ASP A 19 26.47 18.56 8.18
C ASP A 19 25.08 18.58 7.51
N GLY A 20 24.47 19.72 7.24
CA GLY A 20 23.18 19.79 6.57
C GLY A 20 23.15 19.02 5.23
N ARG A 21 24.28 19.00 4.50
CA ARG A 21 24.43 18.23 3.25
C ARG A 21 24.51 16.73 3.50
N ARG A 22 25.11 16.28 4.60
CA ARG A 22 25.17 14.86 4.95
C ARG A 22 23.83 14.37 5.46
N LEU A 23 23.19 15.13 6.33
CA LEU A 23 21.86 14.82 6.85
C LEU A 23 20.82 14.76 5.73
N GLY A 24 20.77 15.74 4.84
CA GLY A 24 19.88 15.75 3.69
C GLY A 24 20.06 14.54 2.77
N ARG A 25 21.30 14.07 2.62
CA ARG A 25 21.61 12.88 1.83
C ARG A 25 21.12 11.59 2.50
N ILE A 26 21.31 11.45 3.80
CA ILE A 26 20.82 10.30 4.57
C ILE A 26 19.30 10.24 4.48
N VAL A 27 18.62 11.36 4.70
CA VAL A 27 17.17 11.46 4.59
C VAL A 27 16.69 11.08 3.18
N ALA A 28 17.35 11.54 2.12
CA ALA A 28 17.00 11.19 0.75
C ALA A 28 17.12 9.67 0.49
N TRP A 29 18.18 9.02 0.98
CA TRP A 29 18.35 7.57 0.83
C TRP A 29 17.32 6.78 1.64
N VAL A 30 16.98 7.23 2.84
CA VAL A 30 15.95 6.60 3.67
C VAL A 30 14.58 6.69 2.98
N LEU A 31 14.26 7.84 2.40
CA LEU A 31 13.01 8.02 1.65
C LEU A 31 12.95 7.10 0.42
N VAL A 32 14.03 7.02 -0.37
CA VAL A 32 14.07 6.14 -1.55
C VAL A 32 13.92 4.67 -1.14
N ALA A 33 14.64 4.23 -0.09
CA ALA A 33 14.51 2.88 0.44
C ALA A 33 13.08 2.60 0.93
N GLY A 34 12.46 3.54 1.63
CA GLY A 34 11.09 3.44 2.10
C GLY A 34 10.08 3.26 0.94
N ILE A 35 10.21 4.05 -0.13
CA ILE A 35 9.35 3.95 -1.31
C ILE A 35 9.48 2.57 -1.98
N ILE A 36 10.70 2.06 -2.11
CA ILE A 36 10.94 0.73 -2.72
C ILE A 36 10.32 -0.36 -1.84
N ILE A 37 10.53 -0.33 -0.53
CA ILE A 37 9.96 -1.32 0.41
C ILE A 37 8.43 -1.32 0.32
N ILE A 38 7.80 -0.14 0.35
CA ILE A 38 6.34 -0.01 0.22
C ILE A 38 5.87 -0.62 -1.11
N GLY A 39 6.56 -0.32 -2.21
CA GLY A 39 6.25 -0.89 -3.53
C GLY A 39 6.32 -2.42 -3.54
N VAL A 40 7.36 -3.01 -2.97
CA VAL A 40 7.54 -4.47 -2.89
C VAL A 40 6.43 -5.12 -2.05
N VAL A 41 6.10 -4.53 -0.89
CA VAL A 41 5.02 -5.02 -0.02
C VAL A 41 3.66 -4.98 -0.76
N MET A 42 3.39 -3.89 -1.48
CA MET A 42 2.16 -3.77 -2.28
C MET A 42 2.07 -4.82 -3.40
N VAL A 43 3.17 -5.10 -4.10
CA VAL A 43 3.20 -6.16 -5.12
C VAL A 43 2.96 -7.52 -4.47
N GLY A 44 3.63 -7.82 -3.37
CA GLY A 44 3.46 -9.09 -2.64
C GLY A 44 2.02 -9.32 -2.21
N ALA A 45 1.36 -8.31 -1.65
CA ALA A 45 -0.05 -8.39 -1.27
C ALA A 45 -0.95 -8.68 -2.49
N LYS A 46 -0.70 -8.03 -3.64
CA LYS A 46 -1.48 -8.24 -4.86
C LYS A 46 -1.28 -9.64 -5.47
N VAL A 47 -0.09 -10.20 -5.38
CA VAL A 47 0.18 -11.58 -5.84
C VAL A 47 -0.63 -12.57 -5.01
N VAL A 48 -0.63 -12.45 -3.68
CA VAL A 48 -1.40 -13.32 -2.79
C VAL A 48 -2.92 -13.21 -3.06
N ASP A 49 -3.43 -11.99 -3.25
CA ASP A 49 -4.83 -11.77 -3.58
C ASP A 49 -5.22 -12.39 -4.93
N ASN A 50 -4.34 -12.30 -5.92
CA ASN A 50 -4.55 -12.89 -7.25
C ASN A 50 -4.57 -14.41 -7.20
N ASP A 51 -3.63 -15.04 -6.48
CA ASP A 51 -3.59 -16.50 -6.32
C ASP A 51 -4.86 -17.02 -5.65
N ARG A 52 -5.37 -16.28 -4.67
CA ARG A 52 -6.65 -16.60 -4.02
C ARG A 52 -7.82 -16.46 -5.01
N ALA A 53 -7.88 -15.39 -5.79
CA ALA A 53 -8.93 -15.19 -6.78
C ALA A 53 -8.93 -16.29 -7.85
N VAL A 54 -7.76 -16.69 -8.34
CA VAL A 54 -7.60 -17.79 -9.31
C VAL A 54 -8.09 -19.11 -8.70
N ARG A 55 -7.73 -19.43 -7.45
CA ARG A 55 -8.22 -20.64 -6.77
C ARG A 55 -9.73 -20.64 -6.59
N LEU A 56 -10.29 -19.52 -6.15
CA LEU A 56 -11.75 -19.38 -5.99
C LEU A 56 -12.48 -19.57 -7.32
N HIS A 57 -11.93 -19.06 -8.42
CA HIS A 57 -12.51 -19.24 -9.74
C HIS A 57 -12.41 -20.68 -10.26
N SER A 58 -11.26 -21.35 -10.07
CA SER A 58 -10.98 -22.65 -10.67
C SER A 58 -11.47 -23.84 -9.82
N SER A 59 -11.38 -23.73 -8.50
CA SER A 59 -11.64 -24.82 -7.56
C SER A 59 -12.51 -24.44 -6.37
N GLY A 60 -13.11 -23.26 -6.38
CA GLY A 60 -13.97 -22.79 -5.30
C GLY A 60 -15.22 -23.67 -5.12
N ILE A 61 -15.59 -23.91 -3.87
CA ILE A 61 -16.75 -24.73 -3.49
C ILE A 61 -18.00 -23.85 -3.58
N PRO A 62 -18.96 -24.12 -4.49
CA PRO A 62 -20.20 -23.35 -4.55
C PRO A 62 -21.06 -23.65 -3.33
N VAL A 63 -21.54 -22.60 -2.68
CA VAL A 63 -22.42 -22.70 -1.51
C VAL A 63 -23.61 -21.77 -1.62
N SER A 64 -24.72 -22.16 -0.97
CA SER A 64 -25.85 -21.30 -0.72
C SER A 64 -25.68 -20.71 0.68
N ALA A 65 -25.47 -19.39 0.76
CA ALA A 65 -25.25 -18.68 2.00
C ALA A 65 -26.47 -17.83 2.37
N ARG A 66 -26.89 -17.89 3.63
CA ARG A 66 -27.96 -17.06 4.16
C ARG A 66 -27.38 -15.85 4.86
N VAL A 67 -27.75 -14.66 4.40
CA VAL A 67 -27.30 -13.40 5.00
C VAL A 67 -27.87 -13.26 6.41
N THR A 68 -27.00 -13.08 7.40
CA THR A 68 -27.39 -12.86 8.80
C THR A 68 -27.42 -11.37 9.16
N TYR A 69 -26.56 -10.60 8.51
CA TYR A 69 -26.35 -9.21 8.84
C TYR A 69 -25.67 -8.49 7.66
N CYS A 70 -26.06 -7.24 7.38
CA CYS A 70 -25.44 -6.45 6.32
C CYS A 70 -25.52 -4.96 6.65
N LEU A 71 -24.37 -4.26 6.62
CA LEU A 71 -24.25 -2.82 6.79
C LEU A 71 -23.60 -2.17 5.58
N GLY A 72 -24.08 -0.97 5.25
CA GLY A 72 -23.39 -0.09 4.33
C GLY A 72 -22.12 0.48 4.98
N GLN A 73 -21.00 0.43 4.27
CA GLN A 73 -19.73 1.04 4.68
C GLN A 73 -19.31 2.09 3.66
N LEU A 74 -18.95 3.28 4.15
CA LEU A 74 -18.24 4.29 3.36
C LEU A 74 -16.78 3.86 3.28
N GLY A 75 -16.21 3.79 2.06
CA GLY A 75 -14.80 3.40 1.86
C GLY A 75 -14.56 1.92 1.59
N GLY A 76 -15.58 1.14 1.24
CA GLY A 76 -15.39 -0.26 0.78
C GLY A 76 -14.62 -0.34 -0.54
N SER A 77 -14.00 -1.49 -0.81
CA SER A 77 -13.20 -1.78 -2.01
C SER A 77 -14.02 -1.94 -3.32
N GLY A 78 -15.19 -1.33 -3.38
CA GLY A 78 -16.00 -1.25 -4.60
C GLY A 78 -15.64 -0.05 -5.47
N THR A 79 -15.93 -0.12 -6.77
CA THR A 79 -15.67 0.95 -7.76
C THR A 79 -16.36 2.29 -7.46
N ASN A 80 -17.29 2.33 -6.47
CA ASN A 80 -18.09 3.52 -6.13
C ASN A 80 -17.87 4.03 -4.71
N ALA A 81 -16.76 3.69 -4.04
CA ALA A 81 -16.46 4.08 -2.66
C ALA A 81 -17.54 3.71 -1.61
N VAL A 82 -18.58 2.98 -2.00
CA VAL A 82 -19.64 2.46 -1.15
C VAL A 82 -19.60 0.94 -1.22
N GLY A 83 -19.29 0.31 -0.12
CA GLY A 83 -19.28 -1.14 0.01
C GLY A 83 -20.30 -1.59 1.04
N PHE A 84 -20.56 -2.88 1.07
CA PHE A 84 -21.41 -3.50 2.08
C PHE A 84 -20.60 -4.54 2.85
N ALA A 85 -20.60 -4.44 4.18
CA ALA A 85 -20.06 -5.46 5.06
C ALA A 85 -21.21 -6.37 5.49
N CYS A 86 -21.32 -7.51 4.83
CA CYS A 86 -22.35 -8.49 5.13
C CYS A 86 -21.70 -9.74 5.74
N LYS A 87 -22.42 -10.39 6.67
CA LYS A 87 -22.09 -11.74 7.16
C LYS A 87 -23.16 -12.71 6.68
N ALA A 88 -22.73 -13.92 6.39
CA ALA A 88 -23.65 -14.97 5.98
C ALA A 88 -23.29 -16.31 6.62
N THR A 89 -24.33 -17.11 6.88
CA THR A 89 -24.20 -18.49 7.36
C THR A 89 -24.32 -19.45 6.20
N TYR A 90 -23.39 -20.38 6.12
CA TYR A 90 -23.35 -21.45 5.09
C TYR A 90 -22.79 -22.75 5.66
N LYS A 91 -22.93 -23.84 4.92
CA LYS A 91 -22.42 -25.16 5.30
C LYS A 91 -21.41 -25.65 4.28
N VAL A 92 -20.28 -26.17 4.77
CA VAL A 92 -19.27 -26.86 3.95
C VAL A 92 -18.90 -28.15 4.67
N ALA A 93 -18.97 -29.29 4.00
CA ALA A 93 -18.64 -30.61 4.54
C ALA A 93 -19.31 -30.90 5.90
N GLY A 94 -20.57 -30.49 6.06
CA GLY A 94 -21.34 -30.69 7.30
C GLY A 94 -21.11 -29.65 8.40
N THR A 95 -20.09 -28.84 8.31
CA THR A 95 -19.78 -27.77 9.28
C THR A 95 -20.45 -26.45 8.88
N THR A 96 -21.04 -25.77 9.86
CA THR A 96 -21.67 -24.46 9.66
C THR A 96 -20.70 -23.35 9.99
N TYR A 97 -20.58 -22.40 9.08
CA TYR A 97 -19.74 -21.19 9.19
C TYR A 97 -20.64 -19.96 9.20
N ASN A 98 -20.19 -18.89 9.89
CA ASN A 98 -20.84 -17.57 9.87
C ASN A 98 -19.76 -16.49 9.68
N GLU A 99 -19.46 -16.17 8.43
CA GLU A 99 -18.28 -15.40 8.05
C GLU A 99 -18.63 -14.15 7.22
N PRO A 100 -17.74 -13.16 7.18
CA PRO A 100 -17.89 -12.03 6.28
C PRO A 100 -17.90 -12.46 4.82
N VAL A 101 -18.77 -11.83 4.03
CA VAL A 101 -18.89 -12.08 2.59
C VAL A 101 -18.06 -11.06 1.82
N GLY A 102 -17.05 -11.52 1.10
CA GLY A 102 -16.24 -10.67 0.21
C GLY A 102 -16.96 -10.34 -1.10
N GLY A 103 -16.64 -9.16 -1.67
CA GLY A 103 -17.13 -8.76 -2.99
C GLY A 103 -18.60 -8.36 -3.06
N MET A 104 -19.20 -7.93 -1.96
CA MET A 104 -20.56 -7.40 -1.93
C MET A 104 -20.61 -5.98 -2.48
N SER A 105 -21.21 -5.81 -3.65
CA SER A 105 -21.47 -4.50 -4.28
C SER A 105 -22.89 -3.99 -4.07
N THR A 106 -23.81 -4.84 -3.58
CA THR A 106 -25.22 -4.53 -3.36
C THR A 106 -25.65 -4.93 -1.98
N PHE A 107 -26.62 -4.22 -1.41
CA PHE A 107 -27.21 -4.57 -0.14
C PHE A 107 -28.00 -5.87 -0.26
N ALA A 108 -27.78 -6.78 0.68
CA ALA A 108 -28.57 -7.99 0.80
C ALA A 108 -29.30 -7.98 2.16
N PRO A 109 -30.65 -8.01 2.16
CA PRO A 109 -31.40 -7.98 3.41
C PRO A 109 -31.11 -9.23 4.26
N PRO A 110 -31.07 -9.09 5.60
CA PRO A 110 -30.93 -10.23 6.50
C PRO A 110 -32.02 -11.28 6.23
N GLY A 111 -31.63 -12.57 6.25
CA GLY A 111 -32.51 -13.68 5.91
C GLY A 111 -32.54 -14.04 4.41
N SER A 112 -32.05 -13.19 3.51
CA SER A 112 -31.96 -13.52 2.09
C SER A 112 -30.90 -14.60 1.83
N THR A 113 -31.09 -15.34 0.74
CA THR A 113 -30.15 -16.38 0.29
C THR A 113 -29.37 -15.87 -0.89
N MET A 114 -28.07 -16.10 -0.89
CA MET A 114 -27.17 -15.71 -1.96
C MET A 114 -26.28 -16.86 -2.40
N ALA A 115 -25.88 -16.88 -3.67
CA ALA A 115 -24.90 -17.81 -4.17
C ALA A 115 -23.49 -17.29 -3.86
N GLY A 116 -22.71 -18.09 -3.16
CA GLY A 116 -21.32 -17.78 -2.81
C GLY A 116 -20.37 -18.89 -3.27
N VAL A 117 -19.08 -18.58 -3.19
CA VAL A 117 -17.99 -19.50 -3.44
C VAL A 117 -17.04 -19.45 -2.25
N VAL A 118 -16.67 -20.60 -1.73
CA VAL A 118 -15.79 -20.77 -0.56
C VAL A 118 -14.44 -21.28 -1.02
N ASP A 119 -13.36 -20.77 -0.42
CA ASP A 119 -12.01 -21.25 -0.68
C ASP A 119 -11.85 -22.69 -0.15
N PRO A 120 -11.46 -23.66 -0.98
CA PRO A 120 -11.29 -25.04 -0.54
C PRO A 120 -10.18 -25.24 0.50
N GLN A 121 -9.20 -24.33 0.56
CA GLN A 121 -8.12 -24.37 1.54
C GLN A 121 -8.45 -23.62 2.84
N ASN A 122 -9.36 -22.66 2.76
CA ASN A 122 -9.78 -21.87 3.92
C ASN A 122 -11.29 -21.63 3.89
N HIS A 123 -12.03 -22.48 4.53
CA HIS A 123 -13.49 -22.44 4.55
C HIS A 123 -14.09 -21.20 5.23
N THR A 124 -13.28 -20.34 5.87
CA THR A 124 -13.73 -19.07 6.42
C THR A 124 -13.77 -17.94 5.37
N VAL A 125 -13.26 -18.19 4.17
CA VAL A 125 -13.26 -17.22 3.07
C VAL A 125 -14.44 -17.47 2.15
N LEU A 126 -15.47 -16.63 2.26
CA LEU A 126 -16.66 -16.64 1.41
C LEU A 126 -16.66 -15.40 0.52
N VAL A 127 -16.85 -15.57 -0.78
CA VAL A 127 -17.04 -14.49 -1.75
C VAL A 127 -18.33 -14.69 -2.54
N THR A 128 -18.90 -13.60 -3.07
CA THR A 128 -20.05 -13.72 -3.98
C THR A 128 -19.63 -14.42 -5.27
N LYS A 129 -20.53 -15.22 -5.85
CA LYS A 129 -20.27 -15.87 -7.14
C LYS A 129 -19.94 -14.85 -8.25
N ALA A 130 -20.59 -13.69 -8.24
CA ALA A 130 -20.32 -12.60 -9.18
C ALA A 130 -18.89 -12.06 -9.03
N SER A 131 -18.40 -11.89 -7.80
CA SER A 131 -17.03 -11.46 -7.53
C SER A 131 -16.00 -12.52 -7.89
N ALA A 132 -16.29 -13.79 -7.62
CA ALA A 132 -15.40 -14.90 -8.01
C ALA A 132 -15.29 -15.06 -9.53
N SER A 133 -16.33 -14.73 -10.30
CA SER A 133 -16.31 -14.79 -11.76
C SER A 133 -15.77 -13.54 -12.44
N SER A 134 -15.75 -12.39 -11.74
CA SER A 134 -15.18 -11.15 -12.26
C SER A 134 -13.66 -11.21 -12.18
N THR A 135 -13.01 -11.73 -13.20
CA THR A 135 -11.58 -11.52 -13.47
C THR A 135 -11.36 -10.05 -13.85
N THR A 136 -11.69 -9.15 -12.94
CA THR A 136 -11.41 -7.72 -13.14
C THR A 136 -9.90 -7.57 -13.19
N SER A 137 -9.43 -7.23 -14.36
CA SER A 137 -8.05 -7.13 -14.82
C SER A 137 -7.07 -6.80 -13.69
N THR A 138 -6.43 -7.81 -13.18
CA THR A 138 -5.29 -7.75 -12.25
C THR A 138 -4.19 -6.83 -12.77
N THR A 139 -4.16 -6.62 -14.09
CA THR A 139 -3.21 -5.75 -14.79
C THR A 139 -3.30 -4.28 -14.33
N ALA A 140 -4.50 -3.73 -14.16
CA ALA A 140 -4.66 -2.36 -13.70
C ALA A 140 -4.21 -2.18 -12.24
N GLY A 141 -4.44 -3.19 -11.38
CA GLY A 141 -4.02 -3.18 -9.98
C GLY A 141 -2.50 -3.31 -9.78
N LEU A 142 -1.79 -3.90 -10.74
CA LEU A 142 -0.33 -4.05 -10.70
C LEU A 142 0.42 -2.85 -11.29
N LEU A 143 -0.20 -2.08 -12.18
CA LEU A 143 0.42 -0.92 -12.80
C LEU A 143 0.90 0.12 -11.76
N PHE A 144 0.07 0.44 -10.79
CA PHE A 144 0.39 1.44 -9.78
C PHE A 144 1.63 1.07 -8.93
N PRO A 145 1.72 -0.12 -8.29
CA PRO A 145 2.92 -0.47 -7.51
C PRO A 145 4.17 -0.62 -8.37
N VAL A 146 4.06 -1.06 -9.63
CA VAL A 146 5.18 -1.12 -10.56
C VAL A 146 5.69 0.29 -10.88
N LEU A 147 4.81 1.25 -11.15
CA LEU A 147 5.19 2.65 -11.36
C LEU A 147 5.90 3.25 -10.15
N VAL A 148 5.45 2.94 -8.93
CA VAL A 148 6.09 3.39 -7.70
C VAL A 148 7.52 2.86 -7.58
N ILE A 149 7.74 1.59 -7.89
CA ILE A 149 9.08 0.97 -7.88
C ILE A 149 9.98 1.63 -8.93
N VAL A 150 9.49 1.80 -10.16
CA VAL A 150 10.24 2.43 -11.25
C VAL A 150 10.63 3.87 -10.88
N ALA A 151 9.70 4.64 -10.32
CA ALA A 151 9.97 6.00 -9.85
C ALA A 151 11.06 6.02 -8.76
N GLY A 152 11.03 5.07 -7.82
CA GLY A 152 12.07 4.91 -6.79
C GLY A 152 13.44 4.61 -7.38
N ILE A 153 13.52 3.72 -8.38
CA ILE A 153 14.77 3.39 -9.07
C ILE A 153 15.32 4.59 -9.85
N VAL A 154 14.46 5.32 -10.55
CA VAL A 154 14.86 6.53 -11.30
C VAL A 154 15.41 7.60 -10.34
N LEU A 155 14.73 7.85 -9.22
CA LEU A 155 15.19 8.77 -8.17
C LEU A 155 16.56 8.35 -7.63
N ALA A 156 16.75 7.07 -7.32
CA ALA A 156 18.03 6.54 -6.87
C ALA A 156 19.14 6.77 -7.93
N GLY A 157 18.84 6.53 -9.20
CA GLY A 157 19.75 6.78 -10.32
C GLY A 157 20.17 8.25 -10.42
N ILE A 158 19.22 9.18 -10.33
CA ILE A 158 19.50 10.63 -10.34
C ILE A 158 20.42 11.01 -9.18
N LEU A 159 20.13 10.52 -7.96
CA LEU A 159 20.96 10.81 -6.78
C LEU A 159 22.40 10.26 -6.95
N LEU A 160 22.57 9.11 -7.57
CA LEU A 160 23.90 8.54 -7.85
C LEU A 160 24.68 9.35 -8.89
N VAL A 161 24.03 9.78 -9.98
CA VAL A 161 24.65 10.58 -11.04
C VAL A 161 25.07 11.96 -10.52
N THR A 162 24.20 12.62 -9.78
CA THR A 162 24.52 13.95 -9.17
C THR A 162 25.68 13.82 -8.20
N ARG A 163 25.78 12.73 -7.44
CA ARG A 163 26.90 12.46 -6.55
C ARG A 163 28.23 12.30 -7.31
N ARG A 164 28.22 11.59 -8.43
CA ARG A 164 29.43 11.39 -9.24
C ARG A 164 29.94 12.69 -9.84
N ARG A 165 29.03 13.55 -10.31
CA ARG A 165 29.40 14.88 -10.86
C ARG A 165 30.04 15.77 -9.81
N SER A 166 29.48 15.89 -8.62
CA SER A 166 30.03 16.69 -7.51
C SER A 166 31.41 16.20 -7.04
N ALA A 167 31.69 14.89 -7.11
CA ALA A 167 32.99 14.34 -6.76
C ALA A 167 34.05 14.60 -7.85
N GLY A 168 33.64 14.71 -9.12
CA GLY A 168 34.54 15.04 -10.25
C GLY A 168 35.02 16.50 -10.19
N GLU A 169 34.13 17.46 -9.89
CA GLU A 169 34.47 18.88 -9.79
C GLU A 169 35.44 19.19 -8.63
N ALA A 170 35.29 18.49 -7.50
CA ALA A 170 36.20 18.65 -6.36
C ALA A 170 37.66 18.21 -6.65
N ARG A 171 37.88 17.35 -7.66
CA ARG A 171 39.22 16.87 -8.08
C ARG A 171 39.85 17.77 -9.16
N ALA A 172 39.05 18.57 -9.85
CA ALA A 172 39.51 19.40 -10.96
C ALA A 172 39.99 20.79 -10.55
N SER A 173 39.85 21.21 -9.29
CA SER A 173 40.38 22.46 -8.78
C SER A 173 41.88 22.32 -8.55
N PRO A 174 42.76 22.91 -9.42
CA PRO A 174 44.18 22.93 -9.16
C PRO A 174 44.45 23.81 -7.93
N SER A 175 45.25 23.26 -7.01
CA SER A 175 45.82 24.02 -5.89
C SER A 175 46.65 25.21 -6.43
N PRO A 176 46.51 26.43 -5.88
CA PRO A 176 47.31 27.60 -6.26
C PRO A 176 48.79 27.46 -5.86
#